data_0604f72f852da097f17a0456f0ce744f
#
_entry.id   0604f72f852da097f17a0456f0ce744f
#
_cell.length_a   1.000
_cell.length_b   1.000
_cell.length_c   1.000
_cell.angle_alpha   90.00
_cell.angle_beta   90.00
_cell.angle_gamma   90.00
#
_symmetry.space_group_name_H-M   'P 1'
#
loop_
_entity.id
_entity.type
_entity.pdbx_description
1 polymer ?
#
loop_
_entity_poly.entity_id
_entity_poly.type
_entity_poly.pdbx_seq_one_letter_code
_entity_poly.pdbx_strand_id
1 'polypeptide(L)'
;KYSRDERVKYISHLDFVRLFHRTVRRTGMNFMFSNGFNPHPIMMVAQPLSVGVTSDCEYMKVGFDGDYSEQELVDTINNAFPPGYKILAAKKVEGKEIDLTKLDRAVYTVELEYEGSADIEKLLAQNELKVMKKSKSGVKESDIRPYIYRIEKISEDNGILVLKMCISVGSVYNLKPQ
;
A
#
# COMPACT_ATOMS: atom_id res chain seq x y z
N LYS A 1 1.67 11.34 -1.32
CA LYS A 1 2.44 10.17 -1.74
C LYS A 1 3.58 9.94 -0.77
N TYR A 2 3.80 8.68 -0.32
CA TYR A 2 4.87 8.35 0.62
C TYR A 2 5.48 6.98 0.31
N SER A 3 6.67 6.73 0.87
CA SER A 3 7.36 5.44 0.82
C SER A 3 7.54 4.85 2.21
N ARG A 4 7.78 3.54 2.26
CA ARG A 4 8.02 2.74 3.44
C ARG A 4 9.15 1.76 3.16
N ASP A 5 10.28 1.88 3.86
CA ASP A 5 11.46 1.04 3.63
C ASP A 5 11.58 -0.13 4.62
N GLU A 6 12.66 -0.88 4.51
CA GLU A 6 12.98 -2.07 5.29
C GLU A 6 12.96 -1.83 6.82
N ARG A 7 13.36 -0.64 7.28
CA ARG A 7 13.48 -0.31 8.70
C ARG A 7 12.14 -0.33 9.43
N VAL A 8 11.06 -0.10 8.70
CA VAL A 8 9.70 0.06 9.25
C VAL A 8 8.68 -0.91 8.67
N LYS A 9 9.10 -1.91 7.90
CA LYS A 9 8.20 -2.87 7.24
C LYS A 9 7.34 -3.69 8.20
N TYR A 10 7.76 -3.83 9.46
CA TYR A 10 7.01 -4.56 10.48
C TYR A 10 6.03 -3.71 11.29
N ILE A 11 5.96 -2.40 11.01
CA ILE A 11 4.96 -1.52 11.64
C ILE A 11 3.58 -1.81 11.05
N SER A 12 2.58 -2.04 11.91
CA SER A 12 1.22 -2.27 11.47
C SER A 12 0.57 -1.01 10.87
N HIS A 13 -0.52 -1.18 10.11
CA HIS A 13 -1.27 -0.03 9.58
C HIS A 13 -1.75 0.92 10.69
N LEU A 14 -2.29 0.41 11.78
CA LEU A 14 -2.78 1.25 12.88
C LEU A 14 -1.63 1.99 13.59
N ASP A 15 -0.48 1.36 13.73
CA ASP A 15 0.69 2.01 14.31
C ASP A 15 1.28 3.06 13.37
N PHE A 16 1.24 2.84 12.06
CA PHE A 16 1.59 3.88 11.08
C PHE A 16 0.65 5.10 11.20
N VAL A 17 -0.66 4.91 11.30
CA VAL A 17 -1.61 6.01 11.48
C VAL A 17 -1.31 6.78 12.77
N ARG A 18 -1.06 6.09 13.88
CA ARG A 18 -0.69 6.72 15.16
C ARG A 18 0.65 7.47 15.06
N LEU A 19 1.63 6.87 14.39
CA LEU A 19 2.93 7.48 14.14
C LEU A 19 2.79 8.77 13.32
N PHE A 20 2.02 8.72 12.23
CA PHE A 20 1.77 9.88 11.38
C PHE A 20 1.08 11.02 12.16
N HIS A 21 0.06 10.71 12.94
CA HIS A 21 -0.59 11.71 13.80
C HIS A 21 0.38 12.36 14.78
N ARG A 22 1.27 11.58 15.42
CA ARG A 22 2.30 12.11 16.33
C ARG A 22 3.32 12.96 15.59
N THR A 23 3.70 12.55 14.38
CA THR A 23 4.63 13.29 13.53
C THR A 23 4.07 14.66 13.20
N VAL A 24 2.85 14.75 12.68
CA VAL A 24 2.20 16.02 12.33
C VAL A 24 2.03 16.91 13.56
N ARG A 25 1.63 16.38 14.72
CA ARG A 25 1.53 17.16 15.95
C ARG A 25 2.86 17.78 16.38
N ARG A 26 3.98 17.09 16.15
CA ARG A 26 5.31 17.64 16.47
C ARG A 26 5.72 18.80 15.56
N THR A 27 5.17 18.89 14.37
CA THR A 27 5.46 19.99 13.43
C THR A 27 4.71 21.26 13.76
N GLY A 28 3.72 21.22 14.63
CA GLY A 28 2.80 22.33 14.89
C GLY A 28 1.70 22.50 13.85
N MET A 29 1.64 21.66 12.83
CA MET A 29 0.55 21.66 11.84
C MET A 29 -0.74 21.12 12.45
N ASN A 30 -1.87 21.67 12.06
CA ASN A 30 -3.17 21.27 12.55
C ASN A 30 -3.89 20.37 11.56
N PHE A 31 -4.48 19.28 12.09
CA PHE A 31 -5.41 18.45 11.32
C PHE A 31 -6.80 19.07 11.26
N MET A 32 -7.50 18.82 10.17
CA MET A 32 -8.97 18.83 10.18
C MET A 32 -9.49 17.59 10.90
N PHE A 33 -10.55 17.75 11.67
CA PHE A 33 -11.18 16.68 12.41
C PHE A 33 -12.57 16.34 11.87
N SER A 34 -12.95 15.08 12.05
CA SER A 34 -14.30 14.63 11.74
C SER A 34 -15.33 15.27 12.68
N ASN A 35 -16.56 15.42 12.20
CA ASN A 35 -17.69 15.84 13.02
C ASN A 35 -18.14 14.70 13.94
N GLY A 36 -18.72 15.04 15.10
CA GLY A 36 -19.31 14.08 16.02
C GLY A 36 -18.74 14.15 17.44
N PHE A 37 -19.18 13.21 18.30
CA PHE A 37 -18.81 13.17 19.71
C PHE A 37 -17.36 12.74 19.98
N ASN A 38 -16.74 12.02 19.04
CA ASN A 38 -15.33 11.59 19.10
C ASN A 38 -14.59 12.07 17.86
N PRO A 39 -14.18 13.35 17.79
CA PRO A 39 -13.47 13.87 16.64
C PRO A 39 -12.13 13.17 16.46
N HIS A 40 -11.82 12.72 15.25
CA HIS A 40 -10.54 12.15 14.89
C HIS A 40 -9.97 12.85 13.66
N PRO A 41 -8.65 12.91 13.50
CA PRO A 41 -8.03 13.52 12.32
C PRO A 41 -8.57 12.89 11.03
N ILE A 42 -8.93 13.73 10.06
CA ILE A 42 -9.39 13.27 8.75
C ILE A 42 -8.17 12.73 8.01
N MET A 43 -8.10 11.40 7.92
CA MET A 43 -7.03 10.70 7.22
C MET A 43 -7.57 9.40 6.63
N MET A 44 -7.16 9.12 5.38
CA MET A 44 -7.46 7.87 4.67
C MET A 44 -6.20 7.39 3.97
N VAL A 45 -5.83 6.12 4.15
CA VAL A 45 -4.78 5.43 3.41
C VAL A 45 -5.44 4.62 2.30
N ALA A 46 -4.96 4.74 1.06
CA ALA A 46 -5.58 4.11 -0.11
C ALA A 46 -5.61 2.58 0.00
N GLN A 47 -4.46 2.01 0.35
CA GLN A 47 -4.31 0.56 0.55
C GLN A 47 -3.42 0.31 1.77
N PRO A 48 -3.97 -0.23 2.87
CA PRO A 48 -3.15 -0.63 4.01
C PRO A 48 -2.17 -1.73 3.64
N LEU A 49 -0.86 -1.46 3.78
CA LEU A 49 0.18 -2.45 3.54
C LEU A 49 0.17 -3.55 4.60
N SER A 50 0.40 -4.78 4.16
CA SER A 50 0.68 -5.89 5.07
C SER A 50 1.98 -5.66 5.84
N VAL A 51 2.07 -6.25 7.02
CA VAL A 51 3.31 -6.30 7.80
C VAL A 51 4.35 -7.12 7.01
N GLY A 52 5.60 -6.65 7.01
CA GLY A 52 6.69 -7.27 6.25
C GLY A 52 6.86 -6.77 4.82
N VAL A 53 5.97 -5.89 4.33
CA VAL A 53 6.03 -5.34 2.96
C VAL A 53 6.61 -3.93 2.98
N THR A 54 7.55 -3.65 2.10
CA THR A 54 8.05 -2.30 1.78
C THR A 54 7.25 -1.68 0.63
N SER A 55 7.35 -0.38 0.42
CA SER A 55 6.73 0.28 -0.74
C SER A 55 7.45 1.56 -1.12
N ASP A 56 7.68 1.71 -2.41
CA ASP A 56 8.22 2.94 -3.00
C ASP A 56 7.12 3.99 -3.24
N CYS A 57 5.85 3.59 -3.17
CA CYS A 57 4.76 4.47 -3.56
C CYS A 57 3.42 4.08 -2.93
N GLU A 58 3.07 4.76 -1.84
CA GLU A 58 1.76 4.67 -1.20
C GLU A 58 1.02 6.01 -1.28
N TYR A 59 -0.30 5.96 -1.19
CA TYR A 59 -1.14 7.14 -1.22
C TYR A 59 -1.98 7.26 0.05
N MET A 60 -2.08 8.47 0.56
CA MET A 60 -3.00 8.82 1.63
C MET A 60 -3.62 10.20 1.36
N LYS A 61 -4.83 10.40 1.85
CA LYS A 61 -5.52 11.68 1.91
C LYS A 61 -5.50 12.15 3.36
N VAL A 62 -5.18 13.41 3.57
CA VAL A 62 -5.14 14.03 4.91
C VAL A 62 -5.78 15.40 4.85
N GLY A 63 -6.65 15.70 5.80
CA GLY A 63 -7.20 17.04 5.99
C GLY A 63 -6.31 17.86 6.93
N PHE A 64 -5.81 19.00 6.45
CA PHE A 64 -5.09 19.98 7.25
C PHE A 64 -5.93 21.24 7.42
N ASP A 65 -5.92 21.78 8.63
CA ASP A 65 -6.54 23.06 8.97
C ASP A 65 -5.47 24.15 8.92
N GLY A 66 -5.39 24.84 7.79
CA GLY A 66 -4.39 25.86 7.47
C GLY A 66 -4.05 25.88 5.98
N ASP A 67 -3.46 26.97 5.54
CA ASP A 67 -3.00 27.12 4.16
C ASP A 67 -1.50 26.78 4.08
N TYR A 68 -1.20 25.54 3.81
CA TYR A 68 0.15 25.01 3.65
C TYR A 68 0.42 24.79 2.16
N SER A 69 1.59 25.18 1.68
CA SER A 69 2.04 24.81 0.35
C SER A 69 2.39 23.32 0.27
N GLU A 70 2.34 22.76 -0.93
CA GLU A 70 2.68 21.33 -1.16
C GLU A 70 4.12 21.01 -0.73
N GLN A 71 5.05 21.91 -1.03
CA GLN A 71 6.47 21.75 -0.66
C GLN A 71 6.68 21.86 0.85
N GLU A 72 6.02 22.84 1.49
CA GLU A 72 6.08 23.03 2.94
C GLU A 72 5.57 21.75 3.68
N LEU A 73 4.47 21.15 3.23
CA LEU A 73 3.97 19.89 3.78
C LEU A 73 5.01 18.76 3.66
N VAL A 74 5.64 18.64 2.49
CA VAL A 74 6.66 17.61 2.24
C VAL A 74 7.85 17.79 3.17
N ASP A 75 8.42 19.00 3.23
CA ASP A 75 9.65 19.26 3.97
C ASP A 75 9.41 19.20 5.49
N THR A 76 8.34 19.82 5.96
CA THR A 76 8.02 19.87 7.39
C THR A 76 7.71 18.49 7.96
N ILE A 77 6.94 17.67 7.24
CA ILE A 77 6.62 16.32 7.70
C ILE A 77 7.87 15.43 7.63
N ASN A 78 8.67 15.53 6.56
CA ASN A 78 9.90 14.74 6.43
C ASN A 78 10.92 15.06 7.53
N ASN A 79 11.05 16.30 7.92
CA ASN A 79 11.95 16.71 9.01
C ASN A 79 11.54 16.13 10.37
N ALA A 80 10.26 15.82 10.56
CA ALA A 80 9.71 15.23 11.77
C ALA A 80 9.47 13.72 11.70
N PHE A 81 9.48 13.12 10.50
CA PHE A 81 9.28 11.69 10.32
C PHE A 81 10.48 10.90 10.84
N PRO A 82 10.25 9.77 11.52
CA PRO A 82 11.34 8.86 11.82
C PRO A 82 11.91 8.25 10.53
N PRO A 83 13.18 7.83 10.54
CA PRO A 83 13.79 7.11 9.43
C PRO A 83 12.95 5.88 9.02
N GLY A 84 12.80 5.66 7.74
CA GLY A 84 12.03 4.54 7.19
C GLY A 84 10.73 4.93 6.49
N TYR A 85 10.20 6.11 6.79
CA TYR A 85 9.12 6.74 6.03
C TYR A 85 9.58 8.02 5.37
N LYS A 86 9.06 8.31 4.18
CA LYS A 86 9.34 9.55 3.46
C LYS A 86 8.11 10.01 2.70
N ILE A 87 7.72 11.27 2.89
CA ILE A 87 6.76 11.93 1.99
C ILE A 87 7.50 12.28 0.70
N LEU A 88 7.00 11.77 -0.42
CA LEU A 88 7.60 11.93 -1.75
C LEU A 88 7.02 13.11 -2.49
N ALA A 89 5.73 13.38 -2.29
CA ALA A 89 5.02 14.50 -2.87
C ALA A 89 3.72 14.75 -2.08
N ALA A 90 3.29 15.99 -2.06
CA ALA A 90 1.95 16.39 -1.68
C ALA A 90 1.23 17.01 -2.88
N LYS A 91 -0.09 16.98 -2.88
CA LYS A 91 -0.92 17.71 -3.83
C LYS A 91 -2.19 18.18 -3.13
N LYS A 92 -2.45 19.47 -3.23
CA LYS A 92 -3.70 20.08 -2.76
C LYS A 92 -4.85 19.60 -3.65
N VAL A 93 -5.93 19.14 -3.05
CA VAL A 93 -7.13 18.70 -3.76
C VAL A 93 -8.19 19.77 -3.61
N GLU A 94 -8.53 20.43 -4.71
CA GLU A 94 -9.58 21.43 -4.80
C GLU A 94 -10.76 20.85 -5.58
N GLY A 95 -11.97 21.08 -5.10
CA GLY A 95 -13.19 20.65 -5.77
C GLY A 95 -13.54 19.16 -5.53
N LYS A 96 -13.71 18.38 -6.63
CA LYS A 96 -14.14 16.99 -6.52
C LYS A 96 -13.06 16.13 -5.86
N GLU A 97 -13.41 15.49 -4.76
CA GLU A 97 -12.50 14.61 -4.02
C GLU A 97 -11.98 13.45 -4.87
N ILE A 98 -10.68 13.18 -4.74
CA ILE A 98 -10.11 11.94 -5.25
C ILE A 98 -10.58 10.80 -4.35
N ASP A 99 -11.31 9.86 -4.93
CA ASP A 99 -11.79 8.68 -4.24
C ASP A 99 -10.70 7.59 -4.25
N LEU A 100 -9.94 7.52 -3.15
CA LEU A 100 -8.88 6.52 -2.99
C LEU A 100 -9.40 5.09 -2.89
N THR A 101 -10.71 4.87 -2.68
CA THR A 101 -11.30 3.52 -2.66
C THR A 101 -11.37 2.88 -4.03
N LYS A 102 -11.18 3.67 -5.10
CA LYS A 102 -11.14 3.21 -6.50
C LYS A 102 -9.79 2.64 -6.93
N LEU A 103 -8.81 2.59 -6.02
CA LEU A 103 -7.57 1.86 -6.28
C LEU A 103 -7.90 0.39 -6.52
N ASP A 104 -7.56 -0.13 -7.69
CA ASP A 104 -7.91 -1.49 -8.12
C ASP A 104 -6.69 -2.37 -8.43
N ARG A 105 -5.50 -1.77 -8.57
CA ARG A 105 -4.28 -2.47 -8.96
C ARG A 105 -3.07 -1.99 -8.20
N ALA A 106 -2.16 -2.92 -7.92
CA ALA A 106 -0.82 -2.60 -7.44
C ALA A 106 0.23 -3.46 -8.15
N VAL A 107 1.42 -2.91 -8.24
CA VAL A 107 2.60 -3.60 -8.76
C VAL A 107 3.48 -4.01 -7.59
N TYR A 108 3.82 -5.29 -7.53
CA TYR A 108 4.70 -5.87 -6.53
C TYR A 108 5.96 -6.43 -7.18
N THR A 109 7.09 -6.25 -6.53
CA THR A 109 8.28 -7.08 -6.75
C THR A 109 8.30 -8.15 -5.67
N VAL A 110 8.38 -9.40 -6.07
CA VAL A 110 8.29 -10.56 -5.16
C VAL A 110 9.53 -11.40 -5.36
N GLU A 111 10.24 -11.65 -4.27
CA GLU A 111 11.39 -12.54 -4.23
C GLU A 111 10.95 -13.85 -3.57
N LEU A 112 11.21 -14.97 -4.23
CA LEU A 112 10.83 -16.31 -3.79
C LEU A 112 12.07 -17.21 -3.76
N GLU A 113 12.25 -17.94 -2.68
CA GLU A 113 13.10 -19.13 -2.72
C GLU A 113 12.38 -20.19 -3.56
N TYR A 114 13.02 -20.67 -4.62
CA TYR A 114 12.39 -21.54 -5.59
C TYR A 114 13.37 -22.58 -6.12
N GLU A 115 12.97 -23.85 -6.03
CA GLU A 115 13.69 -24.98 -6.61
C GLU A 115 12.97 -25.44 -7.89
N GLY A 116 13.67 -25.45 -9.02
CA GLY A 116 13.16 -25.86 -10.32
C GLY A 116 13.18 -24.73 -11.34
N SER A 117 12.34 -24.80 -12.36
CA SER A 117 12.16 -23.74 -13.35
C SER A 117 10.73 -23.25 -13.38
N ALA A 118 10.55 -21.94 -13.25
CA ALA A 118 9.24 -21.31 -13.26
C ALA A 118 8.82 -20.96 -14.71
N ASP A 119 7.77 -21.62 -15.20
CA ASP A 119 7.15 -21.34 -16.49
C ASP A 119 5.95 -20.41 -16.28
N ILE A 120 6.23 -19.09 -16.30
CA ILE A 120 5.21 -18.06 -16.10
C ILE A 120 4.21 -18.00 -17.27
N GLU A 121 4.65 -18.29 -18.49
CA GLU A 121 3.77 -18.30 -19.66
C GLU A 121 2.73 -19.42 -19.55
N LYS A 122 3.18 -20.63 -19.17
CA LYS A 122 2.28 -21.76 -18.91
C LYS A 122 1.32 -21.49 -17.77
N LEU A 123 1.77 -20.80 -16.70
CA LEU A 123 0.89 -20.39 -15.60
C LEU A 123 -0.19 -19.43 -16.10
N LEU A 124 0.18 -18.41 -16.86
CA LEU A 124 -0.75 -17.40 -17.36
C LEU A 124 -1.66 -17.88 -18.48
N ALA A 125 -1.28 -18.93 -19.20
CA ALA A 125 -2.11 -19.57 -20.22
C ALA A 125 -3.30 -20.36 -19.66
N GLN A 126 -3.32 -20.62 -18.35
CA GLN A 126 -4.45 -21.28 -17.70
C GLN A 126 -5.66 -20.35 -17.62
N ASN A 127 -6.84 -20.88 -17.95
CA ASN A 127 -8.09 -20.12 -17.87
C ASN A 127 -8.52 -19.87 -16.42
N GLU A 128 -8.15 -20.76 -15.51
CA GLU A 128 -8.47 -20.69 -14.07
C GLU A 128 -7.22 -21.01 -13.25
N LEU A 129 -7.04 -20.29 -12.15
CA LEU A 129 -6.02 -20.56 -11.14
C LEU A 129 -6.70 -20.70 -9.78
N LYS A 130 -7.05 -21.92 -9.42
CA LYS A 130 -7.79 -22.25 -8.20
C LYS A 130 -6.87 -22.34 -7.00
N VAL A 131 -7.17 -21.58 -5.97
CA VAL A 131 -6.46 -21.59 -4.68
C VAL A 131 -7.45 -21.74 -3.53
N MET A 132 -7.00 -22.37 -2.45
CA MET A 132 -7.80 -22.49 -1.23
C MET A 132 -7.63 -21.24 -0.38
N LYS A 133 -8.65 -20.40 -0.32
CA LYS A 133 -8.66 -19.16 0.45
C LYS A 133 -9.34 -19.34 1.80
N LYS A 134 -8.61 -19.11 2.88
CA LYS A 134 -9.15 -19.14 4.24
C LYS A 134 -9.84 -17.80 4.56
N SER A 135 -11.10 -17.87 4.98
CA SER A 135 -11.90 -16.73 5.43
C SER A 135 -12.50 -17.00 6.81
N LYS A 136 -13.15 -16.00 7.40
CA LYS A 136 -13.88 -16.17 8.67
C LYS A 136 -15.01 -17.20 8.58
N SER A 137 -15.56 -17.43 7.38
CA SER A 137 -16.63 -18.40 7.10
C SER A 137 -16.12 -19.78 6.69
N GLY A 138 -14.81 -20.04 6.76
CA GLY A 138 -14.18 -21.31 6.40
C GLY A 138 -13.20 -21.19 5.23
N VAL A 139 -12.77 -22.34 4.73
CA VAL A 139 -11.88 -22.46 3.57
C VAL A 139 -12.74 -22.61 2.32
N LYS A 140 -12.52 -21.77 1.31
CA LYS A 140 -13.22 -21.83 0.01
C LYS A 140 -12.21 -21.85 -1.12
N GLU A 141 -12.51 -22.64 -2.16
CA GLU A 141 -11.81 -22.56 -3.42
C GLU A 141 -12.15 -21.23 -4.11
N SER A 142 -11.15 -20.56 -4.64
CA SER A 142 -11.31 -19.26 -5.33
C SER A 142 -10.42 -19.25 -6.56
N ASP A 143 -10.98 -18.90 -7.70
CA ASP A 143 -10.18 -18.62 -8.89
C ASP A 143 -9.56 -17.23 -8.78
N ILE A 144 -8.25 -17.18 -8.84
CA ILE A 144 -7.48 -15.92 -8.76
C ILE A 144 -7.01 -15.43 -10.12
N ARG A 145 -7.18 -16.21 -11.20
CA ARG A 145 -6.72 -15.85 -12.54
C ARG A 145 -7.24 -14.49 -13.03
N PRO A 146 -8.51 -14.11 -12.83
CA PRO A 146 -9.05 -12.81 -13.27
C PRO A 146 -8.42 -11.60 -12.56
N TYR A 147 -7.79 -11.81 -11.42
CA TYR A 147 -7.19 -10.78 -10.56
C TYR A 147 -5.68 -10.63 -10.75
N ILE A 148 -5.10 -11.39 -11.67
CA ILE A 148 -3.69 -11.30 -12.08
C ILE A 148 -3.66 -10.67 -13.48
N TYR A 149 -3.20 -9.42 -13.55
CA TYR A 149 -3.15 -8.70 -14.82
C TYR A 149 -1.85 -8.96 -15.58
N ARG A 150 -0.74 -9.07 -14.84
CA ARG A 150 0.58 -9.29 -15.43
C ARG A 150 1.52 -9.93 -14.41
N ILE A 151 2.32 -10.88 -14.87
CA ILE A 151 3.49 -11.40 -14.14
C ILE A 151 4.65 -11.42 -15.13
N GLU A 152 5.79 -10.88 -14.71
CA GLU A 152 7.05 -10.89 -15.45
C GLU A 152 8.12 -11.52 -14.58
N LYS A 153 8.87 -12.45 -15.14
CA LYS A 153 10.10 -12.95 -14.52
C LYS A 153 11.22 -11.94 -14.76
N ILE A 154 11.75 -11.36 -13.68
CA ILE A 154 12.84 -10.40 -13.72
C ILE A 154 14.16 -11.13 -13.71
N SER A 155 14.36 -12.07 -12.79
CA SER A 155 15.55 -12.90 -12.69
C SER A 155 15.21 -14.24 -12.05
N GLU A 156 16.07 -15.21 -12.30
CA GLU A 156 16.08 -16.53 -11.67
C GLU A 156 17.53 -16.94 -11.52
N ASP A 157 18.07 -16.83 -10.31
CA ASP A 157 19.46 -17.11 -10.01
C ASP A 157 19.64 -17.60 -8.57
N ASN A 158 20.57 -18.53 -8.37
CA ASN A 158 20.94 -19.06 -7.04
C ASN A 158 19.75 -19.54 -6.18
N GLY A 159 18.71 -20.09 -6.81
CA GLY A 159 17.51 -20.56 -6.11
C GLY A 159 16.56 -19.43 -5.70
N ILE A 160 16.77 -18.20 -6.18
CA ILE A 160 15.89 -17.05 -5.97
C ILE A 160 15.22 -16.69 -7.29
N LEU A 161 13.90 -16.68 -7.28
CA LEU A 161 13.06 -16.21 -8.38
C LEU A 161 12.52 -14.83 -8.04
N VAL A 162 12.77 -13.83 -8.89
CA VAL A 162 12.24 -12.48 -8.75
C VAL A 162 11.17 -12.24 -9.80
N LEU A 163 9.97 -11.92 -9.33
CA LEU A 163 8.82 -11.62 -10.16
C LEU A 163 8.35 -10.18 -9.99
N LYS A 164 7.92 -9.57 -11.09
CA LYS A 164 7.13 -8.34 -11.06
C LYS A 164 5.69 -8.66 -11.40
N MET A 165 4.79 -8.37 -10.49
CA MET A 165 3.38 -8.75 -10.57
C MET A 165 2.49 -7.52 -10.52
N CYS A 166 1.56 -7.40 -11.48
CA CYS A 166 0.45 -6.46 -11.40
C CYS A 166 -0.82 -7.24 -11.05
N ILE A 167 -1.36 -7.00 -9.87
CA ILE A 167 -2.49 -7.74 -9.32
C ILE A 167 -3.56 -6.82 -8.75
N SER A 168 -4.77 -7.36 -8.62
CA SER A 168 -5.92 -6.65 -8.05
C SER A 168 -5.71 -6.38 -6.57
N VAL A 169 -5.99 -5.14 -6.16
CA VAL A 169 -6.02 -4.69 -4.76
C VAL A 169 -7.26 -3.83 -4.53
N GLY A 170 -7.51 -3.47 -3.28
CA GLY A 170 -8.59 -2.55 -2.93
C GLY A 170 -9.81 -3.24 -2.35
N SER A 171 -10.96 -2.55 -2.40
CA SER A 171 -12.17 -2.93 -1.68
C SER A 171 -12.97 -4.05 -2.35
N VAL A 172 -12.91 -4.17 -3.67
CA VAL A 172 -13.67 -5.18 -4.43
C VAL A 172 -13.01 -6.55 -4.34
N TYR A 173 -11.73 -6.61 -4.63
CA TYR A 173 -10.93 -7.81 -4.48
C TYR A 173 -9.49 -7.44 -4.13
N ASN A 174 -8.94 -8.12 -3.14
CA ASN A 174 -7.57 -7.91 -2.68
C ASN A 174 -6.80 -9.23 -2.77
N LEU A 175 -5.95 -9.33 -3.79
CA LEU A 175 -5.02 -10.42 -3.95
C LEU A 175 -3.70 -10.02 -3.29
N LYS A 176 -3.11 -10.94 -2.52
CA LYS A 176 -1.81 -10.76 -1.91
C LYS A 176 -0.80 -11.64 -2.61
N PRO A 177 0.44 -11.17 -2.83
CA PRO A 177 1.49 -11.98 -3.47
C PRO A 177 2.11 -13.04 -2.53
N GLN A 178 1.41 -13.42 -1.48
CA GLN A 178 1.84 -14.40 -0.45
C GLN A 178 1.09 -15.70 -0.62
#